data_381ae0865061464e4251e8af60b4d1ea
#
_entry.id   381ae0865061464e4251e8af60b4d1ea
#
_cell.length_a   1.000
_cell.length_b   1.000
_cell.length_c   1.000
_cell.angle_alpha   90.00
_cell.angle_beta   90.00
_cell.angle_gamma   90.00
#
_symmetry.space_group_name_H-M   'P 1'
#
loop_
_entity.id
_entity.type
_entity.pdbx_description
1 polymer ?
#
loop_
_entity_poly.entity_id
_entity_poly.type
_entity_poly.pdbx_seq_one_letter_code
_entity_poly.pdbx_strand_id
1 'polypeptide(L)'
;MSDTSKIWLVTGAARGLGRLISEAVLAAGDRLVAGARDPERLADLVERYGDRIRPVALDVTDEAAVQRAVDHALNAFGRIDVLVNNAGYGHTAPFEQMTSQDFRDQVETNLFGVVNLTRAVLPVMRKQRAGHIFQVSSAGGRTTAPGLSAYQAAKWAVGGFSDVVAKEVGHLGIRVCTLEPGGMRTDWASEARRGIDDMLPDYEQSVGKMLELLEAYGGHEISDPAKIAALIVQLSRRDPLPLRLVLGGDALHICRLADAERAGELEQWSETSLSTHFPDAQLPAGLDVLKQPK
;
A
#
# COMPACT_ATOMS: atom_id res chain seq x y z
N MET A 1 -9.75 -26.36 -22.40
CA MET A 1 -8.72 -25.35 -22.14
C MET A 1 -8.84 -24.97 -20.68
N SER A 2 -7.79 -25.14 -19.88
CA SER A 2 -7.83 -24.72 -18.48
C SER A 2 -8.03 -23.19 -18.44
N ASP A 3 -9.04 -22.73 -17.71
CA ASP A 3 -9.28 -21.28 -17.47
C ASP A 3 -8.05 -20.73 -16.72
N THR A 4 -7.25 -19.94 -17.41
CA THR A 4 -6.01 -19.33 -16.86
C THR A 4 -6.29 -17.99 -16.21
N SER A 5 -7.57 -17.61 -16.11
CA SER A 5 -7.97 -16.35 -15.47
C SER A 5 -7.66 -16.38 -13.98
N LYS A 6 -7.06 -15.29 -13.47
CA LYS A 6 -6.80 -15.12 -12.04
C LYS A 6 -8.01 -14.52 -11.33
N ILE A 7 -8.14 -14.87 -10.05
CA ILE A 7 -9.16 -14.32 -9.16
C ILE A 7 -8.51 -13.27 -8.27
N TRP A 8 -9.02 -12.05 -8.36
CA TRP A 8 -8.53 -10.89 -7.64
C TRP A 8 -9.49 -10.45 -6.54
N LEU A 9 -8.92 -9.99 -5.43
CA LEU A 9 -9.62 -9.20 -4.41
C LEU A 9 -8.93 -7.83 -4.32
N VAL A 10 -9.65 -6.76 -4.67
CA VAL A 10 -9.13 -5.39 -4.67
C VAL A 10 -9.92 -4.54 -3.68
N THR A 11 -9.23 -3.87 -2.76
CA THR A 11 -9.86 -2.96 -1.79
C THR A 11 -9.83 -1.51 -2.27
N GLY A 12 -10.85 -0.73 -1.89
CA GLY A 12 -10.99 0.66 -2.36
C GLY A 12 -11.23 0.74 -3.88
N ALA A 13 -11.99 -0.22 -4.43
CA ALA A 13 -12.16 -0.43 -5.86
C ALA A 13 -13.04 0.62 -6.58
N ALA A 14 -13.75 1.49 -5.83
CA ALA A 14 -14.77 2.37 -6.41
C ALA A 14 -14.22 3.66 -7.05
N ARG A 15 -12.96 4.04 -6.80
CA ARG A 15 -12.37 5.29 -7.28
C ARG A 15 -10.85 5.22 -7.39
N GLY A 16 -10.25 6.25 -8.00
CA GLY A 16 -8.80 6.45 -8.10
C GLY A 16 -8.07 5.22 -8.64
N LEU A 17 -6.91 4.92 -8.06
CA LEU A 17 -6.08 3.79 -8.50
C LEU A 17 -6.83 2.45 -8.37
N GLY A 18 -7.59 2.22 -7.29
CA GLY A 18 -8.35 0.97 -7.10
C GLY A 18 -9.37 0.72 -8.22
N ARG A 19 -10.02 1.77 -8.71
CA ARG A 19 -10.93 1.69 -9.86
C ARG A 19 -10.18 1.30 -11.13
N LEU A 20 -9.07 1.94 -11.41
CA LEU A 20 -8.24 1.64 -12.59
C LEU A 20 -7.63 0.23 -12.53
N ILE A 21 -7.24 -0.23 -11.35
CA ILE A 21 -6.81 -1.64 -11.17
C ILE A 21 -7.97 -2.58 -11.50
N SER A 22 -9.18 -2.30 -11.00
CA SER A 22 -10.37 -3.10 -11.27
C SER A 22 -10.67 -3.20 -12.76
N GLU A 23 -10.61 -2.09 -13.47
CA GLU A 23 -10.77 -2.04 -14.93
C GLU A 23 -9.68 -2.81 -15.69
N ALA A 24 -8.42 -2.65 -15.29
CA ALA A 24 -7.29 -3.36 -15.89
C ALA A 24 -7.37 -4.87 -15.71
N VAL A 25 -7.76 -5.33 -14.50
CA VAL A 25 -7.99 -6.74 -14.18
C VAL A 25 -9.06 -7.34 -15.08
N LEU A 26 -10.21 -6.67 -15.18
CA LEU A 26 -11.35 -7.14 -15.99
C LEU A 26 -11.04 -7.10 -17.48
N ALA A 27 -10.31 -6.07 -17.95
CA ALA A 27 -9.86 -5.96 -19.33
C ALA A 27 -8.86 -7.06 -19.71
N ALA A 28 -8.05 -7.53 -18.75
CA ALA A 28 -7.13 -8.64 -18.95
C ALA A 28 -7.79 -10.03 -19.00
N GLY A 29 -9.12 -10.10 -18.82
CA GLY A 29 -9.88 -11.35 -18.83
C GLY A 29 -9.96 -12.05 -17.47
N ASP A 30 -9.40 -11.47 -16.44
CA ASP A 30 -9.41 -12.00 -15.07
C ASP A 30 -10.79 -11.75 -14.39
N ARG A 31 -10.99 -12.33 -13.21
CA ARG A 31 -12.20 -12.19 -12.38
C ARG A 31 -11.87 -11.38 -11.13
N LEU A 32 -12.84 -10.62 -10.64
CA LEU A 32 -12.64 -9.62 -9.60
C LEU A 32 -13.70 -9.67 -8.51
N VAL A 33 -13.28 -9.71 -7.27
CA VAL A 33 -14.08 -9.26 -6.13
C VAL A 33 -13.65 -7.83 -5.82
N ALA A 34 -14.56 -6.88 -6.01
CA ALA A 34 -14.30 -5.46 -5.91
C ALA A 34 -14.85 -4.92 -4.57
N GLY A 35 -13.96 -4.72 -3.59
CA GLY A 35 -14.31 -4.21 -2.27
C GLY A 35 -14.41 -2.70 -2.25
N ALA A 36 -15.57 -2.17 -1.85
CA ALA A 36 -15.81 -0.74 -1.66
C ALA A 36 -16.79 -0.50 -0.52
N ARG A 37 -16.69 0.64 0.18
CA ARG A 37 -17.70 1.03 1.20
C ARG A 37 -19.09 1.23 0.59
N ASP A 38 -19.11 1.73 -0.65
CA ASP A 38 -20.31 1.87 -1.47
C ASP A 38 -20.12 1.09 -2.77
N PRO A 39 -20.58 -0.18 -2.84
CA PRO A 39 -20.41 -1.03 -4.00
C PRO A 39 -21.28 -0.62 -5.21
N GLU A 40 -22.34 0.19 -5.02
CA GLU A 40 -23.21 0.67 -6.11
C GLU A 40 -22.40 1.54 -7.11
N ARG A 41 -21.32 2.17 -6.67
CA ARG A 41 -20.41 2.93 -7.53
C ARG A 41 -19.66 2.07 -8.55
N LEU A 42 -19.84 0.75 -8.52
CA LEU A 42 -19.26 -0.21 -9.47
C LEU A 42 -20.31 -0.76 -10.46
N ALA A 43 -21.55 -0.23 -10.44
CA ALA A 43 -22.67 -0.74 -11.26
C ALA A 43 -22.35 -0.77 -12.76
N ASP A 44 -21.65 0.24 -13.29
CA ASP A 44 -21.22 0.28 -14.69
C ASP A 44 -20.23 -0.82 -15.06
N LEU A 45 -19.35 -1.21 -14.13
CA LEU A 45 -18.47 -2.37 -14.32
C LEU A 45 -19.25 -3.68 -14.28
N VAL A 46 -20.25 -3.79 -13.41
CA VAL A 46 -21.13 -4.96 -13.37
C VAL A 46 -21.91 -5.10 -14.67
N GLU A 47 -22.48 -4.01 -15.18
CA GLU A 47 -23.17 -4.00 -16.48
C GLU A 47 -22.24 -4.45 -17.61
N ARG A 48 -21.00 -3.93 -17.64
CA ARG A 48 -20.05 -4.20 -18.71
C ARG A 48 -19.43 -5.60 -18.67
N TYR A 49 -19.19 -6.13 -17.48
CA TYR A 49 -18.37 -7.34 -17.30
C TYR A 49 -19.14 -8.54 -16.72
N GLY A 50 -20.39 -8.34 -16.28
CA GLY A 50 -21.30 -9.39 -15.84
C GLY A 50 -20.72 -10.28 -14.74
N ASP A 51 -20.70 -11.58 -14.98
CA ASP A 51 -20.27 -12.57 -14.00
C ASP A 51 -18.79 -12.55 -13.63
N ARG A 52 -17.98 -11.75 -14.30
CA ARG A 52 -16.54 -11.63 -13.99
C ARG A 52 -16.24 -10.68 -12.84
N ILE A 53 -17.20 -9.89 -12.39
CA ILE A 53 -17.07 -8.99 -11.25
C ILE A 53 -18.09 -9.32 -10.16
N ARG A 54 -17.68 -9.22 -8.92
CA ARG A 54 -18.54 -9.31 -7.72
C ARG A 54 -18.21 -8.14 -6.80
N PRO A 55 -19.00 -7.08 -6.83
CA PRO A 55 -18.88 -6.01 -5.84
C PRO A 55 -19.24 -6.51 -4.43
N VAL A 56 -18.54 -6.01 -3.42
CA VAL A 56 -18.83 -6.32 -2.02
C VAL A 56 -18.68 -5.07 -1.15
N ALA A 57 -19.62 -4.88 -0.23
CA ALA A 57 -19.50 -3.84 0.78
C ALA A 57 -18.35 -4.18 1.73
N LEU A 58 -17.32 -3.35 1.75
CA LEU A 58 -16.09 -3.59 2.49
C LEU A 58 -15.55 -2.29 3.08
N ASP A 59 -15.64 -2.19 4.40
CA ASP A 59 -14.79 -1.34 5.21
C ASP A 59 -13.62 -2.21 5.71
N VAL A 60 -12.39 -1.81 5.38
CA VAL A 60 -11.18 -2.59 5.70
C VAL A 60 -10.85 -2.58 7.20
N THR A 61 -11.46 -1.67 7.96
CA THR A 61 -11.32 -1.58 9.42
C THR A 61 -12.26 -2.53 10.18
N ASP A 62 -13.32 -3.04 9.51
CA ASP A 62 -14.24 -4.04 10.06
C ASP A 62 -13.77 -5.46 9.70
N GLU A 63 -13.17 -6.17 10.68
CA GLU A 63 -12.71 -7.55 10.48
C GLU A 63 -13.81 -8.50 10.03
N ALA A 64 -15.06 -8.28 10.45
CA ALA A 64 -16.20 -9.10 10.02
C ALA A 64 -16.54 -8.83 8.54
N ALA A 65 -16.49 -7.56 8.09
CA ALA A 65 -16.65 -7.23 6.67
C ALA A 65 -15.53 -7.81 5.82
N VAL A 66 -14.30 -7.79 6.33
CA VAL A 66 -13.14 -8.41 5.68
C VAL A 66 -13.35 -9.91 5.50
N GLN A 67 -13.79 -10.62 6.55
CA GLN A 67 -14.05 -12.07 6.45
C GLN A 67 -15.18 -12.35 5.45
N ARG A 68 -16.27 -11.58 5.50
CA ARG A 68 -17.36 -11.70 4.51
C ARG A 68 -16.88 -11.50 3.07
N ALA A 69 -15.96 -10.58 2.82
CA ALA A 69 -15.41 -10.35 1.47
C ALA A 69 -14.57 -11.54 0.98
N VAL A 70 -13.77 -12.15 1.86
CA VAL A 70 -13.00 -13.37 1.55
C VAL A 70 -13.94 -14.54 1.27
N ASP A 71 -14.94 -14.77 2.12
CA ASP A 71 -15.93 -15.83 1.95
C ASP A 71 -16.74 -15.63 0.65
N HIS A 72 -17.08 -14.37 0.32
CA HIS A 72 -17.76 -14.05 -0.93
C HIS A 72 -16.89 -14.41 -2.15
N ALA A 73 -15.58 -14.14 -2.10
CA ALA A 73 -14.64 -14.51 -3.15
C ALA A 73 -14.56 -16.04 -3.32
N LEU A 74 -14.48 -16.77 -2.23
CA LEU A 74 -14.43 -18.24 -2.24
C LEU A 74 -15.73 -18.86 -2.74
N ASN A 75 -16.87 -18.34 -2.33
CA ASN A 75 -18.19 -18.82 -2.78
C ASN A 75 -18.42 -18.53 -4.27
N ALA A 76 -17.97 -17.36 -4.77
CA ALA A 76 -18.17 -16.97 -6.16
C ALA A 76 -17.19 -17.64 -7.13
N PHE A 77 -15.94 -17.83 -6.71
CA PHE A 77 -14.84 -18.20 -7.61
C PHE A 77 -13.96 -19.36 -7.11
N GLY A 78 -14.13 -19.81 -5.88
CA GLY A 78 -13.44 -20.97 -5.29
C GLY A 78 -12.00 -20.71 -4.84
N ARG A 79 -11.40 -19.54 -5.14
CA ARG A 79 -10.00 -19.22 -4.85
C ARG A 79 -9.74 -17.73 -4.82
N ILE A 80 -8.55 -17.33 -4.34
CA ILE A 80 -8.03 -15.96 -4.44
C ILE A 80 -6.57 -16.08 -4.87
N ASP A 81 -6.24 -15.56 -6.06
CA ASP A 81 -4.88 -15.60 -6.60
C ASP A 81 -4.12 -14.32 -6.30
N VAL A 82 -4.82 -13.19 -6.27
CA VAL A 82 -4.21 -11.88 -6.07
C VAL A 82 -5.04 -11.06 -5.09
N LEU A 83 -4.36 -10.53 -4.06
CA LEU A 83 -4.90 -9.51 -3.17
C LEU A 83 -4.23 -8.18 -3.50
N VAL A 84 -5.02 -7.11 -3.66
CA VAL A 84 -4.52 -5.74 -3.73
C VAL A 84 -5.09 -4.92 -2.58
N ASN A 85 -4.28 -4.65 -1.58
CA ASN A 85 -4.61 -3.74 -0.49
C ASN A 85 -4.34 -2.31 -0.96
N ASN A 86 -5.38 -1.69 -1.53
CA ASN A 86 -5.31 -0.34 -2.08
C ASN A 86 -6.08 0.69 -1.25
N ALA A 87 -7.07 0.29 -0.48
CA ALA A 87 -7.85 1.20 0.36
C ALA A 87 -6.94 2.03 1.28
N GLY A 88 -7.12 3.35 1.26
CA GLY A 88 -6.33 4.28 2.06
C GLY A 88 -6.66 5.73 1.73
N TYR A 89 -6.31 6.62 2.64
CA TYR A 89 -6.45 8.07 2.49
C TYR A 89 -5.38 8.80 3.31
N GLY A 90 -5.18 10.08 3.01
CA GLY A 90 -4.33 10.98 3.77
C GLY A 90 -5.10 12.21 4.23
N HIS A 91 -4.70 12.76 5.36
CA HIS A 91 -5.16 14.04 5.88
C HIS A 91 -3.93 14.83 6.33
N THR A 92 -3.79 16.06 5.83
CA THR A 92 -2.63 16.92 6.11
C THR A 92 -2.99 17.91 7.20
N ALA A 93 -2.26 17.84 8.32
CA ALA A 93 -2.42 18.79 9.43
C ALA A 93 -1.12 18.87 10.25
N PRO A 94 -0.80 20.00 10.92
CA PRO A 94 0.21 20.00 11.97
C PRO A 94 -0.11 18.94 13.02
N PHE A 95 0.89 18.17 13.44
CA PHE A 95 0.66 17.07 14.39
C PHE A 95 -0.01 17.56 15.70
N GLU A 96 0.38 18.72 16.20
CA GLU A 96 -0.20 19.32 17.39
C GLU A 96 -1.71 19.61 17.26
N GLN A 97 -2.16 19.93 16.05
CA GLN A 97 -3.56 20.26 15.77
C GLN A 97 -4.38 19.08 15.25
N MET A 98 -3.72 17.98 14.92
CA MET A 98 -4.40 16.75 14.53
C MET A 98 -5.06 16.09 15.76
N THR A 99 -6.35 15.80 15.68
CA THR A 99 -7.01 15.10 16.78
C THR A 99 -6.47 13.68 16.93
N SER A 100 -6.51 13.15 18.16
CA SER A 100 -6.14 11.74 18.39
C SER A 100 -7.01 10.78 17.58
N GLN A 101 -8.26 11.13 17.31
CA GLN A 101 -9.17 10.30 16.52
C GLN A 101 -8.75 10.29 15.04
N ASP A 102 -8.48 11.46 14.45
CA ASP A 102 -8.02 11.57 13.05
C ASP A 102 -6.72 10.78 12.82
N PHE A 103 -5.78 10.86 13.78
CA PHE A 103 -4.55 10.08 13.71
C PHE A 103 -4.84 8.58 13.70
N ARG A 104 -5.69 8.11 14.65
CA ARG A 104 -6.07 6.70 14.75
C ARG A 104 -6.80 6.20 13.51
N ASP A 105 -7.76 6.95 13.00
CA ASP A 105 -8.56 6.57 11.82
C ASP A 105 -7.70 6.40 10.57
N GLN A 106 -6.68 7.25 10.41
CA GLN A 106 -5.71 7.09 9.32
C GLN A 106 -4.87 5.82 9.50
N VAL A 107 -4.42 5.52 10.72
CA VAL A 107 -3.66 4.30 11.02
C VAL A 107 -4.54 3.05 10.87
N GLU A 108 -5.78 3.08 11.35
CA GLU A 108 -6.75 1.99 11.21
C GLU A 108 -6.96 1.65 9.73
N THR A 109 -7.23 2.65 8.89
CA THR A 109 -7.49 2.39 7.47
C THR A 109 -6.21 1.99 6.72
N ASN A 110 -5.12 2.77 6.86
CA ASN A 110 -3.93 2.60 6.02
C ASN A 110 -3.02 1.44 6.46
N LEU A 111 -3.05 1.05 7.74
CA LEU A 111 -2.24 -0.04 8.28
C LEU A 111 -3.10 -1.25 8.67
N PHE A 112 -4.03 -1.07 9.62
CA PHE A 112 -4.80 -2.23 10.11
C PHE A 112 -5.73 -2.79 9.04
N GLY A 113 -6.27 -1.97 8.14
CA GLY A 113 -6.97 -2.47 6.96
C GLY A 113 -6.12 -3.42 6.11
N VAL A 114 -4.84 -3.08 5.90
CA VAL A 114 -3.87 -3.95 5.19
C VAL A 114 -3.61 -5.24 5.97
N VAL A 115 -3.42 -5.13 7.29
CA VAL A 115 -3.20 -6.29 8.19
C VAL A 115 -4.40 -7.23 8.16
N ASN A 116 -5.61 -6.71 8.29
CA ASN A 116 -6.86 -7.48 8.34
C ASN A 116 -7.05 -8.31 7.07
N LEU A 117 -6.97 -7.67 5.89
CA LEU A 117 -7.11 -8.36 4.61
C LEU A 117 -6.01 -9.40 4.39
N THR A 118 -4.76 -9.04 4.68
CA THR A 118 -3.63 -9.96 4.54
C THR A 118 -3.82 -11.19 5.43
N ARG A 119 -4.19 -11.00 6.70
CA ARG A 119 -4.47 -12.08 7.65
C ARG A 119 -5.59 -13.00 7.17
N ALA A 120 -6.68 -12.42 6.65
CA ALA A 120 -7.84 -13.19 6.20
C ALA A 120 -7.56 -14.01 4.91
N VAL A 121 -6.73 -13.49 3.99
CA VAL A 121 -6.42 -14.15 2.71
C VAL A 121 -5.30 -15.18 2.84
N LEU A 122 -4.34 -15.00 3.74
CA LEU A 122 -3.18 -15.89 3.89
C LEU A 122 -3.55 -17.37 4.07
N PRO A 123 -4.55 -17.78 4.88
CA PRO A 123 -4.94 -19.18 4.99
C PRO A 123 -5.40 -19.81 3.67
N VAL A 124 -6.06 -19.01 2.81
CA VAL A 124 -6.51 -19.42 1.47
C VAL A 124 -5.30 -19.65 0.58
N MET A 125 -4.42 -18.67 0.44
CA MET A 125 -3.22 -18.75 -0.41
C MET A 125 -2.26 -19.85 0.09
N ARG A 126 -2.12 -20.02 1.41
CA ARG A 126 -1.32 -21.10 1.99
C ARG A 126 -1.82 -22.49 1.58
N LYS A 127 -3.13 -22.71 1.59
CA LYS A 127 -3.74 -23.97 1.10
C LYS A 127 -3.53 -24.15 -0.39
N GLN A 128 -3.60 -23.08 -1.16
CA GLN A 128 -3.36 -23.08 -2.61
C GLN A 128 -1.88 -23.29 -2.97
N ARG A 129 -0.94 -23.04 -2.04
CA ARG A 129 0.52 -23.01 -2.28
C ARG A 129 0.90 -22.00 -3.36
N ALA A 130 0.11 -20.96 -3.52
CA ALA A 130 0.31 -19.89 -4.51
C ALA A 130 -0.49 -18.66 -4.11
N GLY A 131 0.03 -17.46 -4.43
CA GLY A 131 -0.67 -16.20 -4.25
C GLY A 131 0.24 -15.00 -4.47
N HIS A 132 -0.38 -13.87 -4.81
CA HIS A 132 0.29 -12.58 -4.91
C HIS A 132 -0.43 -11.56 -4.04
N ILE A 133 0.32 -10.83 -3.22
CA ILE A 133 -0.22 -9.78 -2.34
C ILE A 133 0.50 -8.47 -2.70
N PHE A 134 -0.24 -7.51 -3.22
CA PHE A 134 0.24 -6.16 -3.51
C PHE A 134 -0.26 -5.20 -2.43
N GLN A 135 0.69 -4.58 -1.72
CA GLN A 135 0.41 -3.58 -0.70
C GLN A 135 0.63 -2.19 -1.31
N VAL A 136 -0.43 -1.45 -1.56
CA VAL A 136 -0.29 -0.07 -2.05
C VAL A 136 0.13 0.84 -0.89
N SER A 137 1.45 1.04 -0.78
CA SER A 137 2.06 2.00 0.11
C SER A 137 2.17 3.37 -0.58
N SER A 138 3.30 4.02 -0.48
CA SER A 138 3.64 5.31 -1.07
C SER A 138 5.15 5.52 -1.01
N ALA A 139 5.70 6.42 -1.81
CA ALA A 139 7.01 7.01 -1.55
C ALA A 139 7.08 7.60 -0.12
N GLY A 140 5.96 8.11 0.42
CA GLY A 140 5.81 8.52 1.81
C GLY A 140 5.97 7.39 2.86
N GLY A 141 6.10 6.13 2.46
CA GLY A 141 6.52 5.02 3.32
C GLY A 141 8.05 4.88 3.42
N ARG A 142 8.81 5.77 2.77
CA ARG A 142 10.30 5.85 2.82
C ARG A 142 10.83 7.24 3.03
N THR A 143 10.00 8.26 2.80
CA THR A 143 10.34 9.67 2.91
C THR A 143 9.47 10.34 3.96
N THR A 144 9.80 11.57 4.33
CA THR A 144 9.05 12.36 5.31
C THR A 144 8.62 13.68 4.72
N ALA A 145 7.42 14.16 5.11
CA ALA A 145 6.90 15.46 4.73
C ALA A 145 6.08 16.05 5.87
N PRO A 146 6.22 17.36 6.15
CA PRO A 146 5.44 18.03 7.18
C PRO A 146 3.92 17.85 6.96
N GLY A 147 3.18 17.69 8.05
CA GLY A 147 1.72 17.56 8.03
C GLY A 147 1.17 16.16 7.75
N LEU A 148 1.99 15.22 7.34
CA LEU A 148 1.57 13.85 6.99
C LEU A 148 1.94 12.80 8.04
N SER A 149 2.05 13.16 9.31
CA SER A 149 2.56 12.29 10.37
C SER A 149 1.81 10.97 10.50
N ALA A 150 0.47 10.97 10.56
CA ALA A 150 -0.34 9.76 10.67
C ALA A 150 -0.26 8.89 9.41
N TYR A 151 -0.40 9.53 8.24
CA TYR A 151 -0.34 8.84 6.96
C TYR A 151 1.00 8.15 6.74
N GLN A 152 2.10 8.89 6.93
CA GLN A 152 3.43 8.35 6.70
C GLN A 152 3.82 7.32 7.75
N ALA A 153 3.47 7.50 9.02
CA ALA A 153 3.65 6.47 10.04
C ALA A 153 2.99 5.14 9.62
N ALA A 154 1.75 5.19 9.14
CA ALA A 154 1.05 4.01 8.64
C ALA A 154 1.73 3.40 7.41
N LYS A 155 2.14 4.21 6.42
CA LYS A 155 2.80 3.71 5.20
C LYS A 155 4.21 3.14 5.45
N TRP A 156 4.96 3.70 6.41
CA TRP A 156 6.21 3.10 6.89
C TRP A 156 5.96 1.76 7.55
N ALA A 157 4.94 1.66 8.40
CA ALA A 157 4.56 0.42 9.06
C ALA A 157 4.11 -0.66 8.06
N VAL A 158 3.36 -0.29 7.00
CA VAL A 158 3.01 -1.21 5.90
C VAL A 158 4.25 -1.79 5.26
N GLY A 159 5.28 -0.97 5.00
CA GLY A 159 6.54 -1.46 4.44
C GLY A 159 7.22 -2.50 5.33
N GLY A 160 7.41 -2.19 6.62
CA GLY A 160 8.02 -3.12 7.57
C GLY A 160 7.21 -4.41 7.76
N PHE A 161 5.89 -4.28 7.92
CA PHE A 161 4.97 -5.42 8.00
C PHE A 161 5.09 -6.33 6.77
N SER A 162 5.07 -5.76 5.59
CA SER A 162 5.11 -6.50 4.33
C SER A 162 6.43 -7.26 4.14
N ASP A 163 7.56 -6.64 4.49
CA ASP A 163 8.88 -7.27 4.40
C ASP A 163 8.98 -8.50 5.32
N VAL A 164 8.41 -8.43 6.53
CA VAL A 164 8.37 -9.56 7.46
C VAL A 164 7.48 -10.68 6.92
N VAL A 165 6.23 -10.34 6.54
CA VAL A 165 5.28 -11.32 6.00
C VAL A 165 5.84 -12.01 4.75
N ALA A 166 6.51 -11.27 3.86
CA ALA A 166 7.12 -11.85 2.67
C ALA A 166 8.13 -12.97 3.00
N LYS A 167 8.93 -12.77 4.05
CA LYS A 167 9.90 -13.79 4.52
C LYS A 167 9.19 -15.00 5.13
N GLU A 168 8.09 -14.77 5.86
CA GLU A 168 7.32 -15.85 6.48
C GLU A 168 6.63 -16.75 5.46
N VAL A 169 6.13 -16.19 4.34
CA VAL A 169 5.27 -16.91 3.41
C VAL A 169 5.90 -17.28 2.08
N GLY A 170 7.12 -16.78 1.79
CA GLY A 170 7.80 -17.01 0.51
C GLY A 170 7.97 -18.48 0.16
N HIS A 171 8.33 -19.33 1.14
CA HIS A 171 8.45 -20.79 1.00
C HIS A 171 7.12 -21.50 0.74
N LEU A 172 6.00 -20.82 0.95
CA LEU A 172 4.65 -21.32 0.67
C LEU A 172 4.19 -21.00 -0.77
N GLY A 173 5.05 -20.37 -1.60
CA GLY A 173 4.68 -19.96 -2.95
C GLY A 173 3.86 -18.66 -2.98
N ILE A 174 3.85 -17.90 -1.89
CA ILE A 174 3.13 -16.61 -1.79
C ILE A 174 4.15 -15.48 -1.96
N ARG A 175 3.85 -14.54 -2.86
CA ARG A 175 4.67 -13.35 -3.14
C ARG A 175 4.02 -12.11 -2.58
N VAL A 176 4.75 -11.34 -1.79
CA VAL A 176 4.31 -10.04 -1.25
C VAL A 176 5.18 -8.95 -1.85
N CYS A 177 4.55 -7.92 -2.39
CA CYS A 177 5.23 -6.77 -2.97
C CYS A 177 4.58 -5.47 -2.47
N THR A 178 5.39 -4.60 -1.89
CA THR A 178 4.98 -3.24 -1.52
C THR A 178 5.18 -2.32 -2.72
N LEU A 179 4.12 -1.69 -3.18
CA LEU A 179 4.13 -0.70 -4.24
C LEU A 179 4.26 0.69 -3.62
N GLU A 180 5.23 1.47 -4.05
CA GLU A 180 5.58 2.77 -3.48
C GLU A 180 5.43 3.87 -4.55
N PRO A 181 4.19 4.24 -4.94
CA PRO A 181 3.96 5.29 -5.91
C PRO A 181 4.31 6.68 -5.36
N GLY A 182 4.75 7.55 -6.27
CA GLY A 182 4.80 9.00 -6.08
C GLY A 182 3.46 9.67 -6.35
N GLY A 183 3.49 10.92 -6.81
CA GLY A 183 2.30 11.65 -7.21
C GLY A 183 1.61 11.01 -8.41
N MET A 184 0.31 10.74 -8.29
CA MET A 184 -0.54 10.20 -9.34
C MET A 184 -1.73 11.13 -9.56
N ARG A 185 -2.17 11.30 -10.79
CA ARG A 185 -3.37 12.09 -11.14
C ARG A 185 -4.63 11.36 -10.68
N THR A 186 -4.95 11.50 -9.41
CA THR A 186 -6.13 10.97 -8.73
C THR A 186 -6.66 12.02 -7.74
N ASP A 187 -7.85 11.81 -7.20
CA ASP A 187 -8.46 12.70 -6.20
C ASP A 187 -7.73 12.71 -4.84
N TRP A 188 -6.69 11.86 -4.67
CA TRP A 188 -6.00 11.73 -3.39
C TRP A 188 -5.39 13.05 -2.90
N ALA A 189 -4.72 13.80 -3.77
CA ALA A 189 -4.08 15.08 -3.40
C ALA A 189 -5.11 16.13 -2.97
N SER A 190 -6.27 16.19 -3.64
CA SER A 190 -7.35 17.09 -3.28
C SER A 190 -8.01 16.71 -1.95
N GLU A 191 -8.10 15.41 -1.65
CA GLU A 191 -8.63 14.93 -0.38
C GLU A 191 -7.64 15.13 0.77
N ALA A 192 -6.37 14.85 0.56
CA ALA A 192 -5.32 15.06 1.57
C ALA A 192 -5.17 16.52 1.98
N ARG A 193 -5.51 17.46 1.06
CA ARG A 193 -5.51 18.90 1.32
C ARG A 193 -6.70 19.43 2.14
N ARG A 194 -7.72 18.63 2.40
CA ARG A 194 -8.79 18.99 3.33
C ARG A 194 -8.20 19.10 4.75
N GLY A 195 -7.26 20.04 4.89
CA GLY A 195 -6.58 20.35 6.12
C GLY A 195 -7.51 21.02 7.14
N ILE A 196 -6.91 21.52 8.18
CA ILE A 196 -7.62 22.31 9.18
C ILE A 196 -7.85 23.73 8.67
N ASP A 197 -9.06 24.25 8.88
CA ASP A 197 -9.44 25.62 8.47
C ASP A 197 -8.68 26.71 9.25
N ASP A 198 -8.21 26.39 10.46
CA ASP A 198 -7.53 27.30 11.39
C ASP A 198 -6.13 26.80 11.76
N MET A 199 -5.22 26.69 10.76
CA MET A 199 -3.83 26.33 11.03
C MET A 199 -3.12 27.43 11.82
N LEU A 200 -2.40 27.07 12.90
CA LEU A 200 -1.59 28.00 13.68
C LEU A 200 -0.49 28.63 12.80
N PRO A 201 -0.26 29.97 12.90
CA PRO A 201 0.74 30.67 12.08
C PRO A 201 2.15 30.09 12.21
N ASP A 202 2.49 29.48 13.35
CA ASP A 202 3.78 28.82 13.61
C ASP A 202 4.07 27.68 12.62
N TYR A 203 3.05 27.09 12.00
CA TYR A 203 3.18 25.99 11.04
C TYR A 203 3.14 26.41 9.57
N GLU A 204 2.96 27.71 9.26
CA GLU A 204 2.93 28.20 7.88
C GLU A 204 4.21 27.89 7.11
N GLN A 205 5.39 28.01 7.77
CA GLN A 205 6.69 27.74 7.14
C GLN A 205 7.00 26.25 6.92
N SER A 206 6.21 25.36 7.47
CA SER A 206 6.37 23.91 7.34
C SER A 206 5.15 23.26 6.67
N VAL A 207 4.07 23.06 7.40
CA VAL A 207 2.84 22.42 6.88
C VAL A 207 2.15 23.30 5.84
N GLY A 208 2.14 24.64 6.04
CA GLY A 208 1.58 25.58 5.07
C GLY A 208 2.26 25.46 3.70
N LYS A 209 3.60 25.49 3.67
CA LYS A 209 4.36 25.28 2.42
C LYS A 209 4.11 23.89 1.79
N MET A 210 3.88 22.86 2.61
CA MET A 210 3.54 21.55 2.08
C MET A 210 2.16 21.56 1.42
N LEU A 211 1.18 22.22 2.01
CA LEU A 211 -0.15 22.39 1.41
C LEU A 211 -0.10 23.17 0.10
N GLU A 212 0.67 24.29 0.06
CA GLU A 212 0.91 25.04 -1.17
C GLU A 212 1.55 24.18 -2.26
N LEU A 213 2.53 23.35 -1.90
CA LEU A 213 3.18 22.42 -2.82
C LEU A 213 2.19 21.38 -3.36
N LEU A 214 1.38 20.79 -2.50
CA LEU A 214 0.34 19.83 -2.90
C LEU A 214 -0.70 20.49 -3.81
N GLU A 215 -1.01 21.76 -3.60
CA GLU A 215 -1.92 22.51 -4.46
C GLU A 215 -1.30 22.80 -5.83
N ALA A 216 -0.09 23.30 -5.85
CA ALA A 216 0.63 23.61 -7.10
C ALA A 216 0.93 22.35 -7.93
N TYR A 217 1.14 21.22 -7.27
CA TYR A 217 1.43 19.93 -7.94
C TYR A 217 0.16 19.17 -8.37
N GLY A 218 -1.00 19.51 -7.78
CA GLY A 218 -2.28 18.89 -8.08
C GLY A 218 -2.67 19.01 -9.55
N GLY A 219 -2.93 17.86 -10.22
CA GLY A 219 -3.19 17.76 -11.66
C GLY A 219 -1.94 17.75 -12.56
N HIS A 220 -0.76 17.99 -11.98
CA HIS A 220 0.55 17.99 -12.66
C HIS A 220 1.42 16.79 -12.26
N GLU A 221 0.87 15.85 -11.50
CA GLU A 221 1.58 14.64 -11.10
C GLU A 221 2.04 13.87 -12.34
N ILE A 222 3.28 13.35 -12.28
CA ILE A 222 3.93 12.75 -13.44
C ILE A 222 3.57 11.29 -13.66
N SER A 223 3.04 10.61 -12.64
CA SER A 223 2.71 9.19 -12.76
C SER A 223 1.28 9.00 -13.28
N ASP A 224 1.16 8.16 -14.30
CA ASP A 224 -0.11 7.75 -14.89
C ASP A 224 -0.67 6.56 -14.10
N PRO A 225 -1.77 6.72 -13.35
CA PRO A 225 -2.34 5.65 -12.55
C PRO A 225 -2.88 4.49 -13.38
N ALA A 226 -3.26 4.71 -14.65
CA ALA A 226 -3.67 3.63 -15.55
C ALA A 226 -2.48 2.73 -15.94
N LYS A 227 -1.30 3.32 -16.16
CA LYS A 227 -0.07 2.54 -16.39
C LYS A 227 0.35 1.76 -15.16
N ILE A 228 0.19 2.33 -13.96
CA ILE A 228 0.44 1.63 -12.69
C ILE A 228 -0.52 0.45 -12.55
N ALA A 229 -1.81 0.64 -12.82
CA ALA A 229 -2.80 -0.43 -12.78
C ALA A 229 -2.46 -1.57 -13.76
N ALA A 230 -2.12 -1.25 -15.00
CA ALA A 230 -1.67 -2.24 -16.00
C ALA A 230 -0.40 -2.98 -15.56
N LEU A 231 0.56 -2.27 -14.95
CA LEU A 231 1.78 -2.87 -14.41
C LEU A 231 1.48 -3.87 -13.28
N ILE A 232 0.54 -3.57 -12.37
CA ILE A 232 0.15 -4.48 -11.30
C ILE A 232 -0.40 -5.79 -11.88
N VAL A 233 -1.22 -5.71 -12.94
CA VAL A 233 -1.70 -6.90 -13.65
C VAL A 233 -0.55 -7.70 -14.27
N GLN A 234 0.45 -7.05 -14.86
CA GLN A 234 1.63 -7.72 -15.40
C GLN A 234 2.46 -8.38 -14.30
N LEU A 235 2.68 -7.67 -13.17
CA LEU A 235 3.43 -8.17 -12.02
C LEU A 235 2.78 -9.42 -11.42
N SER A 236 1.46 -9.51 -11.40
CA SER A 236 0.75 -10.69 -10.89
C SER A 236 1.10 -11.99 -11.63
N ARG A 237 1.70 -11.89 -12.81
CA ARG A 237 2.11 -13.01 -13.68
C ARG A 237 3.63 -13.25 -13.66
N ARG A 238 4.36 -12.52 -12.79
CA ARG A 238 5.82 -12.63 -12.67
C ARG A 238 6.23 -13.36 -11.39
N ASP A 239 7.30 -14.11 -11.49
CA ASP A 239 8.04 -14.67 -10.36
C ASP A 239 9.54 -14.69 -10.76
N PRO A 240 10.45 -14.12 -9.98
CA PRO A 240 10.24 -13.46 -8.68
C PRO A 240 9.65 -12.04 -8.79
N LEU A 241 9.12 -11.55 -7.65
CA LEU A 241 8.75 -10.15 -7.47
C LEU A 241 9.75 -9.43 -6.55
N PRO A 242 9.98 -8.11 -6.73
CA PRO A 242 10.69 -7.33 -5.73
C PRO A 242 9.85 -7.22 -4.46
N LEU A 243 10.50 -7.13 -3.29
CA LEU A 243 9.80 -6.84 -2.03
C LEU A 243 9.12 -5.47 -2.06
N ARG A 244 9.84 -4.49 -2.62
CA ARG A 244 9.39 -3.11 -2.75
C ARG A 244 9.64 -2.62 -4.16
N LEU A 245 8.67 -1.92 -4.72
CA LEU A 245 8.75 -1.35 -6.05
C LEU A 245 8.34 0.11 -6.02
N VAL A 246 9.31 1.00 -6.18
CA VAL A 246 9.07 2.44 -6.33
C VAL A 246 8.48 2.71 -7.71
N LEU A 247 7.41 3.50 -7.77
CA LEU A 247 6.66 3.80 -8.99
C LEU A 247 6.58 5.32 -9.23
N GLY A 248 7.16 5.74 -10.33
CA GLY A 248 7.25 7.16 -10.74
C GLY A 248 8.65 7.72 -10.60
N GLY A 249 9.02 8.64 -11.48
CA GLY A 249 10.34 9.28 -11.50
C GLY A 249 10.57 10.20 -10.30
N ASP A 250 9.52 10.89 -9.85
CA ASP A 250 9.48 11.68 -8.62
C ASP A 250 9.74 10.82 -7.38
N ALA A 251 8.98 9.71 -7.24
CA ALA A 251 9.19 8.76 -6.15
C ALA A 251 10.60 8.18 -6.16
N LEU A 252 11.10 7.78 -7.33
CA LEU A 252 12.45 7.23 -7.45
C LEU A 252 13.52 8.25 -7.03
N HIS A 253 13.34 9.52 -7.39
CA HIS A 253 14.25 10.59 -7.02
C HIS A 253 14.26 10.83 -5.51
N ILE A 254 13.10 11.09 -4.90
CA ILE A 254 13.01 11.40 -3.47
C ILE A 254 13.38 10.22 -2.58
N CYS A 255 13.05 8.99 -2.97
CA CYS A 255 13.45 7.79 -2.23
C CYS A 255 14.97 7.60 -2.24
N ARG A 256 15.65 7.85 -3.38
CA ARG A 256 17.11 7.79 -3.45
C ARG A 256 17.78 8.82 -2.54
N LEU A 257 17.26 10.04 -2.51
CA LEU A 257 17.76 11.09 -1.61
C LEU A 257 17.61 10.68 -0.15
N ALA A 258 16.40 10.24 0.25
CA ALA A 258 16.13 9.80 1.62
C ALA A 258 16.95 8.57 2.04
N ASP A 259 17.19 7.62 1.14
CA ASP A 259 18.04 6.45 1.41
C ASP A 259 19.51 6.87 1.59
N ALA A 260 20.01 7.80 0.76
CA ALA A 260 21.37 8.32 0.87
C ALA A 260 21.59 9.11 2.17
N GLU A 261 20.60 9.94 2.57
CA GLU A 261 20.64 10.69 3.82
C GLU A 261 20.71 9.76 5.04
N ARG A 262 19.84 8.75 5.10
CA ARG A 262 19.86 7.75 6.19
C ARG A 262 21.16 6.95 6.23
N ALA A 263 21.72 6.59 5.07
CA ALA A 263 23.00 5.90 5.01
C ALA A 263 24.14 6.79 5.51
N GLY A 264 24.13 8.07 5.16
CA GLY A 264 25.11 9.05 5.64
C GLY A 264 25.01 9.26 7.15
N GLU A 265 23.81 9.39 7.69
CA GLU A 265 23.57 9.52 9.14
C GLU A 265 24.06 8.28 9.90
N LEU A 266 23.75 7.08 9.40
CA LEU A 266 24.21 5.82 9.97
C LEU A 266 25.74 5.75 10.04
N GLU A 267 26.43 6.16 8.97
CA GLU A 267 27.90 6.18 8.92
C GLU A 267 28.46 7.24 9.89
N GLN A 268 27.88 8.43 9.89
CA GLN A 268 28.31 9.53 10.79
C GLN A 268 28.28 9.13 12.27
N TRP A 269 27.30 8.31 12.68
CA TRP A 269 27.11 7.89 14.06
C TRP A 269 27.64 6.50 14.37
N SER A 270 28.37 5.86 13.44
CA SER A 270 28.84 4.49 13.55
C SER A 270 29.75 4.27 14.78
N GLU A 271 30.72 5.16 15.02
CA GLU A 271 31.60 5.08 16.20
C GLU A 271 30.82 5.19 17.50
N THR A 272 29.85 6.11 17.57
CA THR A 272 28.97 6.25 18.75
C THR A 272 28.16 4.98 18.97
N SER A 273 27.63 4.39 17.91
CA SER A 273 26.90 3.12 18.00
C SER A 273 27.77 1.98 18.49
N LEU A 274 29.01 1.88 18.00
CA LEU A 274 29.96 0.86 18.43
C LEU A 274 30.43 1.05 19.87
N SER A 275 30.43 2.27 20.40
CA SER A 275 30.82 2.54 21.80
C SER A 275 29.88 1.88 22.83
N THR A 276 28.71 1.40 22.41
CA THR A 276 27.76 0.67 23.25
C THR A 276 28.07 -0.82 23.39
N HIS A 277 29.09 -1.33 22.72
CA HIS A 277 29.52 -2.73 22.82
C HIS A 277 30.18 -3.03 24.19
N PHE A 278 30.04 -4.25 24.67
CA PHE A 278 30.92 -4.75 25.70
C PHE A 278 32.35 -4.85 25.15
N PRO A 279 33.41 -4.62 25.98
CA PRO A 279 34.80 -4.62 25.53
C PRO A 279 35.27 -5.91 24.85
N ASP A 280 34.63 -7.04 25.17
CA ASP A 280 34.93 -8.38 24.65
C ASP A 280 33.88 -8.87 23.63
N ALA A 281 32.95 -7.99 23.22
CA ALA A 281 31.90 -8.37 22.30
C ALA A 281 32.41 -8.66 20.88
N GLN A 282 31.91 -9.73 20.28
CA GLN A 282 32.09 -10.05 18.90
C GLN A 282 30.73 -10.18 18.19
N LEU A 283 30.68 -9.79 16.91
CA LEU A 283 29.46 -9.99 16.15
C LEU A 283 29.13 -11.49 16.06
N PRO A 284 27.91 -11.91 16.39
CA PRO A 284 27.50 -13.29 16.29
C PRO A 284 27.68 -13.84 14.87
N ALA A 285 28.29 -15.03 14.77
CA ALA A 285 28.31 -15.74 13.50
C ALA A 285 26.88 -16.03 13.05
N GLY A 286 26.54 -15.73 11.81
CA GLY A 286 25.21 -16.01 11.25
C GLY A 286 24.22 -14.84 11.28
N LEU A 287 24.60 -13.62 11.62
CA LEU A 287 23.75 -12.44 11.38
C LEU A 287 23.31 -12.31 9.90
N ASP A 288 24.04 -12.94 8.99
CA ASP A 288 23.70 -13.02 7.57
C ASP A 288 22.42 -13.83 7.27
N VAL A 289 21.92 -14.65 8.20
CA VAL A 289 20.63 -15.36 8.02
C VAL A 289 19.44 -14.40 7.90
N LEU A 290 19.60 -13.14 8.33
CA LEU A 290 18.61 -12.10 8.16
C LEU A 290 18.59 -11.54 6.72
N LYS A 291 19.64 -11.81 5.93
CA LYS A 291 19.64 -11.51 4.49
C LYS A 291 18.69 -12.47 3.80
N GLN A 292 17.98 -11.98 2.80
CA GLN A 292 17.11 -12.85 2.00
C GLN A 292 17.94 -13.87 1.22
N PRO A 293 17.50 -15.12 1.08
CA PRO A 293 18.02 -15.98 0.02
C PRO A 293 17.77 -15.29 -1.33
N LYS A 294 18.81 -15.24 -2.16
CA LYS A 294 18.74 -14.69 -3.51
C LYS A 294 17.76 -15.49 -4.38
#